data_68f62e95a490a5adde10ff3faab829c3
#
_entry.id   68f62e95a490a5adde10ff3faab829c3
#
_cell.length_a   1.000
_cell.length_b   1.000
_cell.length_c   1.000
_cell.angle_alpha   90.00
_cell.angle_beta   90.00
_cell.angle_gamma   90.00
#
_symmetry.space_group_name_H-M   'P 1'
#
loop_
_entity.id
_entity.type
_entity.pdbx_description
1 polymer ?
#
loop_
_entity_poly.entity_id
_entity_poly.type
_entity_poly.pdbx_seq_one_letter_code
_entity_poly.pdbx_strand_id
1 'polypeptide(L)'
;MNHYTNNLHRVFVDQKIGFKKKITPTEQDLNFFNQVKKDVKSHLKTKIKEFLEQQGIANIAPKFRIQGSWAYGTCNLPAKQGQEMDFDYGVYLPVRAFEGFNPDAGASEQAKNYFEQVESIISDLCRQHDDWQLDTSAPSSCIRIKIRRDAHMDIPLYAVPDDMFDSLEERNELLVSLGSTTAINESLNYSEWAFEDFNIRSFAEASLMDKNIQMIHMARRDGTWQESDCELIRKWFVDKLKSLENNGQQLRAICRYLKAWRDWQFADKSFQPSSILLMIIACKYYQYHQHRDDLALLSVLEKLPNALNDNVYENIEEHESEDFNRMKGDERVEAGQYADKLYLNFMASLNNFDKTKALKFIINEWGSRIPEDEDLIETSRQAVFDTPPLEQSNITPQVPLRQG
;
A
#
# COMPACT_ATOMS: atom_id res chain seq x y z
N MET A 1 -7.26 28.27 15.61
CA MET A 1 -7.66 27.30 14.57
C MET A 1 -7.44 27.97 13.23
N ASN A 2 -6.65 27.39 12.34
CA ASN A 2 -6.50 27.91 10.99
C ASN A 2 -7.84 27.74 10.27
N HIS A 3 -8.47 28.84 9.86
CA HIS A 3 -9.73 28.81 9.12
C HIS A 3 -9.41 28.68 7.62
N TYR A 4 -9.56 27.47 7.07
CA TYR A 4 -9.48 27.27 5.64
C TYR A 4 -10.81 27.61 4.98
N THR A 5 -10.75 28.17 3.77
CA THR A 5 -11.93 28.53 2.97
C THR A 5 -12.75 27.29 2.60
N ASN A 6 -12.07 26.21 2.22
CA ASN A 6 -12.68 24.98 1.72
C ASN A 6 -12.52 23.81 2.69
N ASN A 7 -13.52 22.94 2.67
CA ASN A 7 -13.46 21.57 3.17
C ASN A 7 -13.45 20.63 1.97
N LEU A 8 -12.33 19.92 1.80
CA LEU A 8 -12.12 19.01 0.68
C LEU A 8 -12.42 17.54 1.06
N HIS A 9 -12.90 17.27 2.28
CA HIS A 9 -13.11 15.91 2.77
C HIS A 9 -13.91 15.04 1.80
N ARG A 10 -15.04 15.55 1.29
CA ARG A 10 -15.89 14.80 0.35
C ARG A 10 -15.21 14.49 -0.98
N VAL A 11 -14.29 15.35 -1.45
CA VAL A 11 -13.48 15.05 -2.64
C VAL A 11 -12.70 13.75 -2.46
N PHE A 12 -12.24 13.47 -1.24
CA PHE A 12 -11.49 12.26 -0.92
C PHE A 12 -12.38 11.05 -0.60
N VAL A 13 -13.48 11.23 0.14
CA VAL A 13 -14.20 10.10 0.76
C VAL A 13 -15.62 9.86 0.23
N ASP A 14 -16.11 10.64 -0.74
CA ASP A 14 -17.44 10.40 -1.29
C ASP A 14 -17.59 8.96 -1.78
N GLN A 15 -18.66 8.29 -1.34
CA GLN A 15 -18.86 6.85 -1.52
C GLN A 15 -19.06 6.45 -2.99
N LYS A 16 -19.50 7.40 -3.83
CA LYS A 16 -19.78 7.12 -5.25
C LYS A 16 -18.62 7.49 -6.15
N ILE A 17 -18.04 8.67 -5.98
CA ILE A 17 -17.08 9.25 -6.90
C ILE A 17 -15.80 9.75 -6.24
N GLY A 18 -15.70 9.71 -4.91
CA GLY A 18 -14.54 10.21 -4.18
C GLY A 18 -13.22 9.55 -4.55
N PHE A 19 -12.14 10.24 -4.30
CA PHE A 19 -10.78 9.78 -4.65
C PHE A 19 -10.46 8.41 -4.05
N LYS A 20 -10.78 8.19 -2.77
CA LYS A 20 -10.59 6.89 -2.09
C LYS A 20 -11.24 5.76 -2.90
N LYS A 21 -12.48 5.97 -3.38
CA LYS A 21 -13.19 4.99 -4.20
C LYS A 21 -12.49 4.70 -5.53
N LYS A 22 -11.95 5.75 -6.18
CA LYS A 22 -11.26 5.62 -7.48
C LYS A 22 -9.93 4.89 -7.41
N ILE A 23 -9.28 4.87 -6.25
CA ILE A 23 -8.00 4.18 -6.05
C ILE A 23 -8.15 2.82 -5.35
N THR A 24 -9.35 2.44 -4.91
CA THR A 24 -9.60 1.18 -4.21
C THR A 24 -9.79 0.04 -5.21
N PRO A 25 -9.08 -1.11 -5.03
CA PRO A 25 -9.35 -2.32 -5.78
C PRO A 25 -10.84 -2.70 -5.72
N THR A 26 -11.39 -3.12 -6.84
CA THR A 26 -12.80 -3.48 -6.97
C THR A 26 -13.08 -4.88 -6.43
N GLU A 27 -14.35 -5.22 -6.26
CA GLU A 27 -14.77 -6.59 -5.94
C GLU A 27 -14.28 -7.59 -6.99
N GLN A 28 -14.28 -7.20 -8.26
CA GLN A 28 -13.75 -8.04 -9.34
C GLN A 28 -12.25 -8.29 -9.17
N ASP A 29 -11.47 -7.28 -8.77
CA ASP A 29 -10.06 -7.44 -8.45
C ASP A 29 -9.85 -8.39 -7.26
N LEU A 30 -10.63 -8.23 -6.19
CA LEU A 30 -10.58 -9.11 -5.02
C LEU A 30 -10.89 -10.56 -5.36
N ASN A 31 -11.94 -10.80 -6.14
CA ASN A 31 -12.33 -12.14 -6.58
C ASN A 31 -11.26 -12.76 -7.50
N PHE A 32 -10.72 -11.96 -8.41
CA PHE A 32 -9.63 -12.38 -9.29
C PHE A 32 -8.39 -12.80 -8.49
N PHE A 33 -7.89 -11.95 -7.58
CA PHE A 33 -6.74 -12.29 -6.75
C PHE A 33 -6.98 -13.47 -5.81
N ASN A 34 -8.20 -13.62 -5.29
CA ASN A 34 -8.56 -14.80 -4.49
C ASN A 34 -8.50 -16.09 -5.32
N GLN A 35 -8.90 -16.06 -6.59
CA GLN A 35 -8.78 -17.21 -7.48
C GLN A 35 -7.32 -17.50 -7.78
N VAL A 36 -6.54 -16.50 -8.22
CA VAL A 36 -5.10 -16.64 -8.48
C VAL A 36 -4.38 -17.23 -7.25
N LYS A 37 -4.67 -16.69 -6.07
CA LYS A 37 -4.11 -17.19 -4.80
C LYS A 37 -4.43 -18.66 -4.56
N LYS A 38 -5.66 -19.09 -4.82
CA LYS A 38 -6.07 -20.51 -4.67
C LYS A 38 -5.30 -21.41 -5.62
N ASP A 39 -5.18 -21.00 -6.88
CA ASP A 39 -4.51 -21.81 -7.92
C ASP A 39 -3.02 -21.93 -7.62
N VAL A 40 -2.34 -20.83 -7.32
CA VAL A 40 -0.93 -20.81 -6.92
C VAL A 40 -0.70 -21.63 -5.66
N LYS A 41 -1.51 -21.43 -4.60
CA LYS A 41 -1.40 -22.18 -3.34
C LYS A 41 -1.56 -23.68 -3.55
N SER A 42 -2.60 -24.10 -4.27
CA SER A 42 -2.89 -25.51 -4.50
C SER A 42 -1.76 -26.18 -5.26
N HIS A 43 -1.29 -25.55 -6.34
CA HIS A 43 -0.23 -26.09 -7.18
C HIS A 43 1.10 -26.17 -6.42
N LEU A 44 1.54 -25.07 -5.78
CA LEU A 44 2.78 -25.02 -5.01
C LEU A 44 2.75 -26.00 -3.82
N LYS A 45 1.63 -26.06 -3.08
CA LYS A 45 1.50 -26.97 -1.94
C LYS A 45 1.71 -28.43 -2.34
N THR A 46 1.11 -28.83 -3.45
CA THR A 46 1.23 -30.19 -3.97
C THR A 46 2.64 -30.46 -4.48
N LYS A 47 3.15 -29.59 -5.36
CA LYS A 47 4.42 -29.83 -6.04
C LYS A 47 5.65 -29.70 -5.14
N ILE A 48 5.65 -28.74 -4.21
CA ILE A 48 6.74 -28.63 -3.22
C ILE A 48 6.73 -29.83 -2.27
N LYS A 49 5.55 -30.29 -1.83
CA LYS A 49 5.44 -31.49 -1.00
C LYS A 49 5.99 -32.72 -1.73
N GLU A 50 5.57 -32.97 -2.98
CA GLU A 50 6.08 -34.05 -3.82
C GLU A 50 7.61 -33.99 -3.97
N PHE A 51 8.15 -32.80 -4.19
CA PHE A 51 9.59 -32.58 -4.29
C PHE A 51 10.32 -32.92 -2.99
N LEU A 52 9.83 -32.44 -1.84
CA LEU A 52 10.42 -32.74 -0.53
C LEU A 52 10.39 -34.25 -0.21
N GLU A 53 9.28 -34.93 -0.51
CA GLU A 53 9.16 -36.39 -0.32
C GLU A 53 10.15 -37.19 -1.19
N GLN A 54 10.44 -36.73 -2.42
CA GLN A 54 11.47 -37.32 -3.28
C GLN A 54 12.88 -37.15 -2.73
N GLN A 55 13.11 -36.09 -1.93
CA GLN A 55 14.38 -35.87 -1.22
C GLN A 55 14.43 -36.62 0.15
N GLY A 56 13.44 -37.43 0.47
CA GLY A 56 13.35 -38.15 1.75
C GLY A 56 12.81 -37.33 2.92
N ILE A 57 12.30 -36.10 2.65
CA ILE A 57 11.75 -35.18 3.67
C ILE A 57 10.24 -35.36 3.68
N ALA A 58 9.74 -36.18 4.59
CA ALA A 58 8.31 -36.47 4.70
C ALA A 58 7.58 -35.51 5.62
N ASN A 59 6.27 -35.37 5.41
CA ASN A 59 5.35 -34.61 6.29
C ASN A 59 5.59 -33.08 6.39
N ILE A 60 6.29 -32.49 5.45
CA ILE A 60 6.41 -31.04 5.33
C ILE A 60 5.63 -30.55 4.09
N ALA A 61 4.81 -29.55 4.28
CA ALA A 61 4.15 -28.82 3.20
C ALA A 61 4.35 -27.31 3.40
N PRO A 62 4.51 -26.53 2.32
CA PRO A 62 4.71 -25.10 2.44
C PRO A 62 3.48 -24.41 3.02
N LYS A 63 3.71 -23.30 3.74
CA LYS A 63 2.69 -22.38 4.23
C LYS A 63 2.74 -21.09 3.43
N PHE A 64 1.64 -20.34 3.45
CA PHE A 64 1.47 -19.21 2.56
C PHE A 64 0.89 -18.02 3.31
N ARG A 65 1.38 -16.79 3.00
CA ARG A 65 0.85 -15.56 3.57
C ARG A 65 0.81 -14.43 2.56
N ILE A 66 -0.26 -13.65 2.62
CA ILE A 66 -0.35 -12.38 1.93
C ILE A 66 0.56 -11.37 2.64
N GLN A 67 1.29 -10.59 1.85
CA GLN A 67 2.26 -9.61 2.31
C GLN A 67 2.01 -8.24 1.66
N GLY A 68 2.91 -7.28 1.92
CA GLY A 68 2.96 -6.00 1.25
C GLY A 68 1.68 -5.17 1.38
N SER A 69 1.35 -4.46 0.33
CA SER A 69 0.26 -3.49 0.32
C SER A 69 -1.12 -4.10 0.58
N TRP A 70 -1.34 -5.34 0.21
CA TRP A 70 -2.57 -6.07 0.48
C TRP A 70 -2.70 -6.44 1.96
N ALA A 71 -1.62 -6.89 2.58
CA ALA A 71 -1.60 -7.19 4.02
C ALA A 71 -1.79 -5.95 4.89
N TYR A 72 -1.35 -4.78 4.44
CA TYR A 72 -1.48 -3.51 5.17
C TYR A 72 -2.82 -2.80 4.91
N GLY A 73 -3.57 -3.23 3.90
CA GLY A 73 -4.76 -2.54 3.42
C GLY A 73 -4.45 -1.21 2.73
N THR A 74 -3.28 -1.11 2.11
CA THR A 74 -2.80 0.09 1.43
C THR A 74 -2.59 -0.10 -0.07
N CYS A 75 -3.17 -1.14 -0.67
CA CYS A 75 -3.14 -1.36 -2.10
C CYS A 75 -3.99 -0.30 -2.82
N ASN A 76 -3.48 0.18 -3.96
CA ASN A 76 -4.16 1.10 -4.85
C ASN A 76 -4.27 0.51 -6.26
N LEU A 77 -5.31 0.92 -6.97
CA LEU A 77 -5.38 0.72 -8.42
C LEU A 77 -4.29 1.53 -9.13
N PRO A 78 -3.77 1.06 -10.26
CA PRO A 78 -2.77 1.76 -11.07
C PRO A 78 -3.18 3.20 -11.40
N ALA A 79 -2.23 4.12 -11.37
CA ALA A 79 -2.46 5.54 -11.68
C ALA A 79 -2.44 5.83 -13.16
N LYS A 80 -1.57 5.14 -13.89
CA LYS A 80 -1.35 5.31 -15.34
C LYS A 80 -1.30 3.94 -16.03
N GLN A 81 -1.55 3.95 -17.33
CA GLN A 81 -1.36 2.78 -18.16
C GLN A 81 0.09 2.30 -18.08
N GLY A 82 0.29 1.00 -17.93
CA GLY A 82 1.62 0.39 -17.79
C GLY A 82 2.09 0.21 -16.35
N GLN A 83 1.39 0.78 -15.37
CA GLN A 83 1.57 0.40 -13.96
C GLN A 83 0.73 -0.84 -13.63
N GLU A 84 1.18 -1.61 -12.65
CA GLU A 84 0.56 -2.87 -12.26
C GLU A 84 0.21 -2.86 -10.76
N MET A 85 -0.86 -3.55 -10.40
CA MET A 85 -1.11 -3.93 -9.00
C MET A 85 -0.13 -5.03 -8.61
N ASP A 86 0.52 -4.83 -7.50
CA ASP A 86 1.48 -5.76 -6.92
C ASP A 86 0.80 -6.59 -5.82
N PHE A 87 0.83 -7.92 -5.97
CA PHE A 87 0.25 -8.86 -5.03
C PHE A 87 1.34 -9.77 -4.46
N ASP A 88 1.81 -9.44 -3.25
CA ASP A 88 2.84 -10.21 -2.57
C ASP A 88 2.24 -11.44 -1.87
N TYR A 89 2.72 -12.65 -2.23
CA TYR A 89 2.26 -13.91 -1.66
C TYR A 89 3.44 -14.80 -1.24
N GLY A 90 3.88 -14.67 -0.01
CA GLY A 90 5.04 -15.36 0.54
C GLY A 90 4.82 -16.87 0.72
N VAL A 91 5.85 -17.66 0.40
CA VAL A 91 5.92 -19.10 0.60
C VAL A 91 6.93 -19.41 1.69
N TYR A 92 6.52 -20.17 2.70
CA TYR A 92 7.30 -20.45 3.89
C TYR A 92 7.58 -21.93 4.02
N LEU A 93 8.84 -22.28 4.26
CA LEU A 93 9.30 -23.61 4.67
C LEU A 93 10.06 -23.54 5.99
N PRO A 94 9.98 -24.55 6.85
CA PRO A 94 10.78 -24.60 8.06
C PRO A 94 12.24 -24.89 7.75
N VAL A 95 13.17 -24.43 8.61
CA VAL A 95 14.62 -24.67 8.43
C VAL A 95 14.94 -26.16 8.30
N ARG A 96 14.26 -27.04 9.07
CA ARG A 96 14.41 -28.50 8.95
C ARG A 96 14.14 -29.06 7.54
N ALA A 97 13.38 -28.35 6.70
CA ALA A 97 13.18 -28.78 5.31
C ALA A 97 14.48 -28.69 4.49
N PHE A 98 15.41 -27.83 4.86
CA PHE A 98 16.66 -27.61 4.16
C PHE A 98 17.79 -28.53 4.63
N GLU A 99 17.70 -29.10 5.83
CA GLU A 99 18.66 -30.07 6.36
C GLU A 99 18.72 -31.35 5.50
N GLY A 100 17.62 -31.68 4.84
CA GLY A 100 17.50 -32.81 3.91
C GLY A 100 17.80 -32.47 2.45
N PHE A 101 17.90 -31.19 2.11
CA PHE A 101 18.31 -30.69 0.79
C PHE A 101 19.81 -30.86 0.60
N ASN A 102 20.24 -32.02 0.16
CA ASN A 102 21.66 -32.29 -0.03
C ASN A 102 22.51 -31.91 1.19
N PRO A 103 22.72 -32.82 2.18
CA PRO A 103 23.39 -32.49 3.44
C PRO A 103 24.81 -31.93 3.27
N ASP A 104 25.43 -32.18 2.11
CA ASP A 104 26.76 -31.68 1.75
C ASP A 104 26.72 -30.32 1.05
N ALA A 105 25.54 -29.78 0.70
CA ALA A 105 25.39 -28.48 0.05
C ALA A 105 25.48 -27.36 1.08
N GLY A 106 26.25 -26.33 0.76
CA GLY A 106 26.30 -25.11 1.57
C GLY A 106 24.95 -24.34 1.52
N ALA A 107 24.71 -23.47 2.49
CA ALA A 107 23.48 -22.67 2.60
C ALA A 107 23.12 -21.92 1.29
N SER A 108 24.13 -21.44 0.57
CA SER A 108 23.97 -20.74 -0.71
C SER A 108 23.39 -21.67 -1.80
N GLU A 109 23.84 -22.90 -1.88
CA GLU A 109 23.32 -23.86 -2.84
C GLU A 109 21.90 -24.30 -2.49
N GLN A 110 21.59 -24.42 -1.21
CA GLN A 110 20.23 -24.69 -0.74
C GLN A 110 19.26 -23.59 -1.13
N ALA A 111 19.62 -22.29 -0.92
CA ALA A 111 18.81 -21.18 -1.35
C ALA A 111 18.55 -21.17 -2.85
N LYS A 112 19.62 -21.40 -3.65
CA LYS A 112 19.53 -21.45 -5.11
C LYS A 112 18.63 -22.58 -5.58
N ASN A 113 18.85 -23.80 -5.07
CA ASN A 113 18.06 -24.99 -5.42
C ASN A 113 16.59 -24.79 -5.07
N TYR A 114 16.30 -24.22 -3.90
CA TYR A 114 14.93 -23.91 -3.50
C TYR A 114 14.29 -22.93 -4.48
N PHE A 115 14.97 -21.84 -4.80
CA PHE A 115 14.47 -20.82 -5.72
C PHE A 115 14.23 -21.39 -7.12
N GLU A 116 15.19 -22.11 -7.70
CA GLU A 116 15.10 -22.70 -9.04
C GLU A 116 13.99 -23.76 -9.10
N GLN A 117 13.83 -24.56 -8.05
CA GLN A 117 12.78 -25.58 -7.99
C GLN A 117 11.39 -24.95 -7.96
N VAL A 118 11.17 -23.94 -7.12
CA VAL A 118 9.87 -23.25 -7.05
C VAL A 118 9.61 -22.48 -8.33
N GLU A 119 10.61 -21.84 -8.92
CA GLU A 119 10.46 -21.16 -10.20
C GLU A 119 10.07 -22.10 -11.33
N SER A 120 10.65 -23.32 -11.38
CA SER A 120 10.26 -24.36 -12.33
C SER A 120 8.79 -24.78 -12.13
N ILE A 121 8.37 -25.01 -10.89
CA ILE A 121 6.98 -25.34 -10.57
C ILE A 121 6.02 -24.23 -11.01
N ILE A 122 6.37 -22.98 -10.78
CA ILE A 122 5.58 -21.82 -11.22
C ILE A 122 5.56 -21.69 -12.73
N SER A 123 6.67 -21.97 -13.42
CA SER A 123 6.71 -22.00 -14.88
C SER A 123 5.74 -23.05 -15.45
N ASP A 124 5.64 -24.20 -14.80
CA ASP A 124 4.68 -25.25 -15.19
C ASP A 124 3.23 -24.82 -14.97
N LEU A 125 2.96 -24.08 -13.89
CA LEU A 125 1.65 -23.50 -13.63
C LEU A 125 1.28 -22.44 -14.67
N CYS A 126 2.20 -21.54 -15.00
CA CYS A 126 1.97 -20.54 -16.04
C CYS A 126 1.58 -21.16 -17.39
N ARG A 127 2.16 -22.31 -17.74
CA ARG A 127 1.77 -23.02 -18.99
C ARG A 127 0.33 -23.58 -19.00
N GLN A 128 -0.31 -23.64 -17.86
CA GLN A 128 -1.71 -24.09 -17.72
C GLN A 128 -2.72 -22.94 -17.79
N HIS A 129 -2.24 -21.69 -17.84
CA HIS A 129 -3.06 -20.48 -17.93
C HIS A 129 -2.62 -19.63 -19.12
N ASP A 130 -3.53 -19.35 -20.04
CA ASP A 130 -3.23 -18.63 -21.28
C ASP A 130 -2.71 -17.21 -21.05
N ASP A 131 -3.16 -16.56 -19.98
CA ASP A 131 -2.85 -15.16 -19.67
C ASP A 131 -1.70 -15.00 -18.66
N TRP A 132 -1.15 -16.11 -18.12
CA TRP A 132 -0.10 -16.01 -17.10
C TRP A 132 1.29 -16.15 -17.72
N GLN A 133 2.21 -15.33 -17.27
CA GLN A 133 3.58 -15.33 -17.77
C GLN A 133 4.58 -15.21 -16.61
N LEU A 134 5.54 -16.14 -16.55
CA LEU A 134 6.71 -15.98 -15.66
C LEU A 134 7.55 -14.81 -16.12
N ASP A 135 7.83 -13.84 -15.21
CA ASP A 135 8.69 -12.70 -15.49
C ASP A 135 10.12 -12.98 -14.99
N THR A 136 10.98 -13.37 -15.93
CA THR A 136 12.39 -13.65 -15.63
C THR A 136 13.25 -12.41 -15.38
N SER A 137 12.70 -11.21 -15.62
CA SER A 137 13.35 -9.92 -15.33
C SER A 137 13.04 -9.39 -13.92
N ALA A 138 12.23 -10.12 -13.16
CA ALA A 138 11.86 -9.77 -11.79
C ALA A 138 13.07 -9.62 -10.86
N PRO A 139 12.94 -8.88 -9.75
CA PRO A 139 13.98 -8.81 -8.72
C PRO A 139 14.44 -10.19 -8.26
N SER A 140 15.70 -10.33 -7.90
CA SER A 140 16.26 -11.62 -7.42
C SER A 140 15.61 -12.13 -6.12
N SER A 141 14.83 -11.31 -5.45
CA SER A 141 14.17 -11.59 -4.15
C SER A 141 12.82 -12.29 -4.26
N CYS A 142 12.24 -12.42 -5.45
CA CYS A 142 10.94 -13.06 -5.64
C CYS A 142 10.84 -13.73 -7.01
N ILE A 143 9.91 -14.66 -7.13
CA ILE A 143 9.44 -15.19 -8.41
C ILE A 143 8.22 -14.36 -8.78
N ARG A 144 8.21 -13.75 -9.97
CA ARG A 144 7.10 -12.91 -10.43
C ARG A 144 6.30 -13.58 -11.52
N ILE A 145 4.99 -13.55 -11.37
CA ILE A 145 4.04 -13.98 -12.40
C ILE A 145 3.24 -12.75 -12.85
N LYS A 146 3.27 -12.43 -14.13
CA LYS A 146 2.27 -11.54 -14.74
C LYS A 146 0.98 -12.33 -14.87
N ILE A 147 -0.05 -11.93 -14.13
CA ILE A 147 -1.32 -12.64 -14.02
C ILE A 147 -2.44 -11.95 -14.80
N ARG A 148 -2.23 -10.68 -15.12
CA ARG A 148 -3.12 -9.84 -15.92
C ARG A 148 -2.31 -8.65 -16.45
N ARG A 149 -2.81 -7.95 -17.46
CA ARG A 149 -2.12 -6.79 -18.09
C ARG A 149 -1.70 -5.70 -17.09
N ASP A 150 -2.46 -5.52 -16.02
CA ASP A 150 -2.30 -4.48 -14.99
C ASP A 150 -2.07 -5.05 -13.59
N ALA A 151 -1.64 -6.32 -13.50
CA ALA A 151 -1.38 -6.96 -12.22
C ALA A 151 -0.33 -8.07 -12.33
N HIS A 152 0.53 -8.16 -11.33
CA HIS A 152 1.44 -9.28 -11.13
C HIS A 152 1.36 -9.81 -9.70
N MET A 153 1.85 -11.03 -9.51
CA MET A 153 2.04 -11.65 -8.20
C MET A 153 3.52 -11.88 -7.97
N ASP A 154 4.03 -11.37 -6.87
CA ASP A 154 5.37 -11.64 -6.36
C ASP A 154 5.32 -12.74 -5.31
N ILE A 155 6.17 -13.73 -5.48
CA ILE A 155 6.27 -14.92 -4.64
C ILE A 155 7.66 -14.96 -4.00
N PRO A 156 7.88 -14.24 -2.89
CA PRO A 156 9.08 -14.39 -2.09
C PRO A 156 9.10 -15.74 -1.36
N LEU A 157 10.29 -16.33 -1.22
CA LEU A 157 10.50 -17.65 -0.65
C LEU A 157 11.25 -17.56 0.66
N TYR A 158 10.70 -18.11 1.73
CA TYR A 158 11.24 -17.96 3.08
C TYR A 158 11.62 -19.30 3.72
N ALA A 159 12.75 -19.29 4.43
CA ALA A 159 13.10 -20.24 5.46
C ALA A 159 12.83 -19.62 6.84
N VAL A 160 12.07 -20.30 7.68
CA VAL A 160 11.69 -19.82 9.00
C VAL A 160 12.06 -20.85 10.08
N PRO A 161 12.36 -20.40 11.31
CA PRO A 161 12.53 -21.31 12.44
C PRO A 161 11.36 -22.26 12.60
N ASP A 162 11.63 -23.49 13.03
CA ASP A 162 10.64 -24.57 13.06
C ASP A 162 9.45 -24.28 13.97
N ASP A 163 9.68 -23.71 15.12
CA ASP A 163 8.66 -23.29 16.09
C ASP A 163 7.76 -22.17 15.51
N MET A 164 8.36 -21.24 14.80
CA MET A 164 7.62 -20.21 14.09
C MET A 164 6.78 -20.82 12.95
N PHE A 165 7.36 -21.77 12.20
CA PHE A 165 6.63 -22.44 11.14
C PHE A 165 5.39 -23.15 11.67
N ASP A 166 5.52 -23.90 12.76
CA ASP A 166 4.40 -24.64 13.34
C ASP A 166 3.29 -23.69 13.81
N SER A 167 3.65 -22.56 14.44
CA SER A 167 2.70 -21.53 14.85
C SER A 167 1.97 -20.84 13.69
N LEU A 168 2.59 -20.74 12.50
CA LEU A 168 1.96 -20.20 11.30
C LEU A 168 0.74 -21.03 10.83
N GLU A 169 0.73 -22.35 11.02
CA GLU A 169 -0.38 -23.22 10.59
C GLU A 169 -1.62 -23.05 11.44
N GLU A 170 -1.47 -23.11 12.74
CA GLU A 170 -2.58 -22.97 13.69
C GLU A 170 -3.33 -21.63 13.48
N ARG A 171 -2.61 -20.56 13.19
CA ARG A 171 -3.19 -19.24 12.92
C ARG A 171 -4.00 -19.18 11.63
N ASN A 172 -3.54 -19.83 10.57
CA ASN A 172 -4.26 -19.88 9.30
C ASN A 172 -5.58 -20.66 9.43
N GLU A 173 -5.61 -21.75 10.21
CA GLU A 173 -6.82 -22.54 10.44
C GLU A 173 -7.85 -21.77 11.30
N LEU A 174 -7.41 -21.11 12.35
CA LEU A 174 -8.27 -20.28 13.20
C LEU A 174 -8.98 -19.19 12.38
N LEU A 175 -8.28 -18.58 11.45
CA LEU A 175 -8.82 -17.51 10.60
C LEU A 175 -9.79 -18.04 9.54
N VAL A 176 -9.55 -19.21 9.00
CA VAL A 176 -10.52 -19.91 8.13
C VAL A 176 -11.79 -20.24 8.92
N SER A 177 -11.67 -20.69 10.17
CA SER A 177 -12.82 -21.02 11.02
C SER A 177 -13.62 -19.76 11.44
N LEU A 178 -12.94 -18.66 11.75
CA LEU A 178 -13.59 -17.38 12.07
C LEU A 178 -14.26 -16.73 10.85
N GLY A 179 -13.70 -16.97 9.65
CA GLY A 179 -14.30 -16.51 8.39
C GLY A 179 -15.51 -17.28 7.92
N SER A 180 -15.72 -18.52 8.42
CA SER A 180 -16.87 -19.35 8.05
C SER A 180 -18.15 -19.06 8.84
N THR A 181 -18.07 -18.26 9.93
CA THR A 181 -19.21 -17.94 10.80
C THR A 181 -19.92 -16.63 10.47
N THR A 182 -19.38 -15.79 9.59
CA THR A 182 -20.11 -14.64 9.06
C THR A 182 -20.72 -15.02 7.71
N ALA A 183 -21.94 -15.52 7.79
CA ALA A 183 -22.77 -15.85 6.64
C ALA A 183 -22.81 -14.68 5.65
N ILE A 184 -22.49 -15.01 4.43
CA ILE A 184 -22.89 -14.34 3.21
C ILE A 184 -24.39 -14.10 3.29
N ASN A 185 -24.82 -12.89 3.61
CA ASN A 185 -26.14 -12.39 3.23
C ASN A 185 -26.15 -10.87 3.13
N GLU A 186 -26.63 -10.46 1.95
CA GLU A 186 -27.24 -9.20 1.56
C GLU A 186 -26.31 -8.09 1.04
N SER A 187 -26.27 -8.13 -0.30
CA SER A 187 -26.23 -6.98 -1.23
C SER A 187 -26.28 -5.60 -0.57
N LEU A 188 -25.18 -4.86 -0.65
CA LEU A 188 -25.07 -3.43 -0.93
C LEU A 188 -23.70 -2.89 -0.47
N ASN A 189 -22.91 -2.36 -1.39
CA ASN A 189 -21.58 -1.76 -1.20
C ASN A 189 -20.40 -2.73 -0.92
N TYR A 190 -20.33 -3.79 -1.67
CA TYR A 190 -19.44 -4.93 -1.45
C TYR A 190 -17.94 -4.61 -1.64
N SER A 191 -17.57 -3.67 -2.50
CA SER A 191 -16.15 -3.50 -2.86
C SER A 191 -15.30 -2.84 -1.77
N GLU A 192 -15.80 -1.79 -1.16
CA GLU A 192 -15.05 -1.09 -0.10
C GLU A 192 -15.09 -1.86 1.21
N TRP A 193 -16.26 -2.44 1.53
CA TRP A 193 -16.44 -3.30 2.70
C TRP A 193 -15.70 -4.62 2.58
N ALA A 194 -15.69 -5.27 1.42
CA ALA A 194 -14.93 -6.50 1.20
C ALA A 194 -13.42 -6.27 1.30
N PHE A 195 -12.92 -5.12 0.84
CA PHE A 195 -11.52 -4.73 1.01
C PHE A 195 -11.21 -4.40 2.48
N GLU A 196 -12.11 -3.74 3.18
CA GLU A 196 -11.98 -3.48 4.62
C GLU A 196 -12.10 -4.76 5.46
N ASP A 197 -13.03 -5.66 5.16
CA ASP A 197 -13.17 -6.96 5.83
C ASP A 197 -11.96 -7.87 5.57
N PHE A 198 -11.46 -7.91 4.33
CA PHE A 198 -10.20 -8.57 3.98
C PHE A 198 -9.04 -8.02 4.81
N ASN A 199 -8.97 -6.70 4.97
CA ASN A 199 -7.96 -6.03 5.78
C ASN A 199 -8.13 -6.28 7.28
N ILE A 200 -9.36 -6.30 7.80
CA ILE A 200 -9.65 -6.64 9.21
C ILE A 200 -9.18 -8.06 9.51
N ARG A 201 -9.37 -9.01 8.58
CA ARG A 201 -8.88 -10.39 8.74
C ARG A 201 -7.36 -10.45 8.73
N SER A 202 -6.71 -9.74 7.82
CA SER A 202 -5.24 -9.60 7.80
C SER A 202 -4.71 -8.95 9.09
N PHE A 203 -5.49 -8.05 9.69
CA PHE A 203 -5.23 -7.45 11.00
C PHE A 203 -5.31 -8.44 12.15
N ALA A 204 -6.34 -9.28 12.15
CA ALA A 204 -6.47 -10.34 13.17
C ALA A 204 -5.28 -11.30 13.13
N GLU A 205 -4.81 -11.64 11.93
CA GLU A 205 -3.60 -12.45 11.74
C GLU A 205 -2.36 -11.82 12.36
N ALA A 206 -2.09 -10.56 12.05
CA ALA A 206 -0.94 -9.86 12.61
C ALA A 206 -1.01 -9.69 14.14
N SER A 207 -2.23 -9.65 14.70
CA SER A 207 -2.45 -9.52 16.16
C SER A 207 -2.08 -10.76 16.96
N LEU A 208 -2.05 -11.91 16.32
CA LEU A 208 -1.73 -13.19 16.96
C LEU A 208 -0.23 -13.53 16.90
N MET A 209 0.59 -12.69 16.25
CA MET A 209 2.04 -12.88 16.23
C MET A 209 2.63 -12.56 17.61
N ASP A 210 3.12 -13.59 18.26
CA ASP A 210 3.73 -13.52 19.57
C ASP A 210 5.20 -13.04 19.53
N LYS A 211 5.74 -12.71 20.67
CA LYS A 211 6.95 -11.93 20.98
C LYS A 211 8.29 -12.54 20.59
N ASN A 212 8.34 -13.67 19.88
CA ASN A 212 9.57 -14.35 19.50
C ASN A 212 9.67 -14.49 17.97
N ILE A 213 9.74 -13.36 17.24
CA ILE A 213 10.11 -13.40 15.82
C ILE A 213 11.64 -13.60 15.78
N GLN A 214 12.07 -14.87 15.66
CA GLN A 214 13.42 -15.19 15.27
C GLN A 214 13.59 -14.86 13.78
N MET A 215 14.82 -14.59 13.35
CA MET A 215 15.13 -14.11 11.99
C MET A 215 14.55 -15.03 10.90
N ILE A 216 13.77 -14.44 10.01
CA ILE A 216 13.28 -15.06 8.78
C ILE A 216 14.31 -14.81 7.68
N HIS A 217 14.66 -15.83 6.92
CA HIS A 217 15.57 -15.70 5.80
C HIS A 217 14.83 -15.88 4.47
N MET A 218 14.98 -14.91 3.58
CA MET A 218 14.44 -14.96 2.23
C MET A 218 15.48 -15.49 1.25
N ALA A 219 15.12 -16.53 0.50
CA ALA A 219 15.97 -17.07 -0.55
C ALA A 219 15.97 -16.14 -1.77
N ARG A 220 17.14 -15.93 -2.34
CA ARG A 220 17.31 -15.14 -3.57
C ARG A 220 17.77 -16.01 -4.73
N ARG A 221 17.48 -15.57 -5.94
CA ARG A 221 17.85 -16.24 -7.19
C ARG A 221 19.37 -16.45 -7.33
N ASP A 222 20.18 -15.56 -6.76
CA ASP A 222 21.65 -15.66 -6.76
C ASP A 222 22.21 -16.67 -5.75
N GLY A 223 21.36 -17.34 -4.98
CA GLY A 223 21.73 -18.29 -3.96
C GLY A 223 22.08 -17.65 -2.60
N THR A 224 21.82 -16.36 -2.42
CA THR A 224 22.00 -15.73 -1.11
C THR A 224 20.73 -15.85 -0.25
N TRP A 225 20.93 -15.96 1.06
CA TRP A 225 19.87 -15.77 2.05
C TRP A 225 19.93 -14.32 2.54
N GLN A 226 18.79 -13.64 2.48
CA GLN A 226 18.65 -12.28 3.00
C GLN A 226 17.73 -12.32 4.22
N GLU A 227 18.16 -11.69 5.31
CA GLU A 227 17.25 -11.42 6.43
C GLU A 227 16.05 -10.62 5.94
N SER A 228 14.87 -11.04 6.37
CA SER A 228 13.60 -10.43 5.96
C SER A 228 12.88 -9.85 7.16
N ASP A 229 12.45 -8.61 6.98
CA ASP A 229 11.75 -7.80 7.97
C ASP A 229 10.25 -7.64 7.68
N CYS A 230 9.74 -8.34 6.67
CA CYS A 230 8.36 -8.15 6.20
C CYS A 230 7.30 -8.34 7.30
N GLU A 231 7.53 -9.26 8.23
CA GLU A 231 6.62 -9.51 9.35
C GLU A 231 6.79 -8.47 10.47
N LEU A 232 8.00 -7.97 10.70
CA LEU A 232 8.28 -6.90 11.68
C LEU A 232 7.64 -5.59 11.23
N ILE A 233 7.81 -5.22 9.96
CA ILE A 233 7.19 -4.03 9.38
C ILE A 233 5.68 -4.13 9.44
N ARG A 234 5.12 -5.32 9.12
CA ARG A 234 3.68 -5.56 9.22
C ARG A 234 3.18 -5.39 10.64
N LYS A 235 3.84 -6.03 11.63
CA LYS A 235 3.51 -5.92 13.05
C LYS A 235 3.53 -4.45 13.50
N TRP A 236 4.63 -3.75 13.21
CA TRP A 236 4.78 -2.34 13.54
C TRP A 236 3.61 -1.49 13.01
N PHE A 237 3.27 -1.61 11.72
CA PHE A 237 2.19 -0.82 11.13
C PHE A 237 0.82 -1.14 11.75
N VAL A 238 0.55 -2.44 11.97
CA VAL A 238 -0.69 -2.88 12.62
C VAL A 238 -0.80 -2.36 14.04
N ASP A 239 0.27 -2.44 14.82
CA ASP A 239 0.29 -1.94 16.20
C ASP A 239 0.10 -0.41 16.21
N LYS A 240 0.68 0.31 15.24
CA LYS A 240 0.45 1.74 15.06
C LYS A 240 -1.03 2.05 14.78
N LEU A 241 -1.67 1.32 13.86
CA LEU A 241 -3.09 1.51 13.56
C LEU A 241 -3.98 1.20 14.76
N LYS A 242 -3.68 0.14 15.53
CA LYS A 242 -4.42 -0.22 16.75
C LYS A 242 -4.30 0.84 17.85
N SER A 243 -3.11 1.42 18.01
CA SER A 243 -2.90 2.49 18.99
C SER A 243 -3.76 3.73 18.76
N LEU A 244 -4.28 3.89 17.55
CA LEU A 244 -5.20 4.96 17.16
C LEU A 244 -6.68 4.57 17.27
N GLU A 245 -6.98 3.35 17.74
CA GLU A 245 -8.35 2.82 17.87
C GLU A 245 -9.14 2.98 16.55
N ASN A 246 -10.33 3.59 16.59
CA ASN A 246 -11.18 3.83 15.42
C ASN A 246 -10.55 4.81 14.41
N ASN A 247 -9.50 5.54 14.77
CA ASN A 247 -8.87 6.55 13.92
C ASN A 247 -7.81 5.95 12.96
N GLY A 248 -7.42 4.69 13.17
CA GLY A 248 -6.44 3.99 12.31
C GLY A 248 -6.87 3.89 10.85
N GLN A 249 -8.17 3.85 10.58
CA GLN A 249 -8.69 3.83 9.21
C GLN A 249 -8.37 5.13 8.44
N GLN A 250 -8.43 6.28 9.10
CA GLN A 250 -8.05 7.55 8.48
C GLN A 250 -6.55 7.57 8.15
N LEU A 251 -5.68 7.14 9.08
CA LEU A 251 -4.23 7.03 8.79
C LEU A 251 -3.96 6.11 7.59
N ARG A 252 -4.65 4.97 7.49
CA ARG A 252 -4.53 4.06 6.34
C ARG A 252 -4.91 4.75 5.03
N ALA A 253 -5.99 5.53 5.03
CA ALA A 253 -6.39 6.31 3.86
C ALA A 253 -5.32 7.34 3.48
N ILE A 254 -4.71 8.04 4.46
CA ILE A 254 -3.61 8.97 4.22
C ILE A 254 -2.41 8.26 3.56
N CYS A 255 -2.01 7.08 4.05
CA CYS A 255 -0.96 6.28 3.41
C CYS A 255 -1.28 5.98 1.93
N ARG A 256 -2.53 5.64 1.63
CA ARG A 256 -2.99 5.37 0.27
C ARG A 256 -2.96 6.62 -0.60
N TYR A 257 -3.37 7.78 -0.08
CA TYR A 257 -3.33 9.05 -0.82
C TYR A 257 -1.90 9.45 -1.17
N LEU A 258 -0.94 9.28 -0.25
CA LEU A 258 0.49 9.53 -0.52
C LEU A 258 1.05 8.57 -1.58
N LYS A 259 0.74 7.29 -1.48
CA LYS A 259 1.14 6.31 -2.51
C LYS A 259 0.54 6.65 -3.88
N ALA A 260 -0.74 7.02 -3.91
CA ALA A 260 -1.41 7.42 -5.14
C ALA A 260 -0.79 8.68 -5.77
N TRP A 261 -0.36 9.66 -4.94
CA TRP A 261 0.40 10.82 -5.40
C TRP A 261 1.74 10.39 -6.02
N ARG A 262 2.51 9.57 -5.32
CA ARG A 262 3.77 9.02 -5.82
C ARG A 262 3.57 8.33 -7.18
N ASP A 263 2.59 7.42 -7.27
CA ASP A 263 2.32 6.64 -8.47
C ASP A 263 1.96 7.53 -9.68
N TRP A 264 1.39 8.70 -9.44
CA TRP A 264 1.09 9.68 -10.47
C TRP A 264 2.30 10.53 -10.83
N GLN A 265 2.99 11.11 -9.85
CA GLN A 265 4.06 12.09 -10.08
C GLN A 265 5.37 11.43 -10.55
N PHE A 266 5.66 10.22 -10.08
CA PHE A 266 6.93 9.53 -10.37
C PHE A 266 6.78 8.42 -11.43
N ALA A 267 5.64 8.32 -12.11
CA ALA A 267 5.40 7.25 -13.09
C ALA A 267 6.45 7.18 -14.22
N ASP A 268 6.99 8.32 -14.61
CA ASP A 268 7.98 8.45 -15.70
C ASP A 268 9.42 8.67 -15.16
N LYS A 269 9.65 8.42 -13.87
CA LYS A 269 10.96 8.59 -13.22
C LYS A 269 11.64 7.23 -13.01
N SER A 270 12.97 7.25 -12.99
CA SER A 270 13.80 6.08 -12.66
C SER A 270 13.89 5.80 -11.16
N PHE A 271 13.37 6.69 -10.33
CA PHE A 271 13.32 6.58 -8.87
C PHE A 271 11.96 7.02 -8.34
N GLN A 272 11.64 6.59 -7.14
CA GLN A 272 10.45 7.04 -6.40
C GLN A 272 10.59 6.76 -4.91
N PRO A 273 9.92 7.52 -4.03
CA PRO A 273 9.82 7.18 -2.61
C PRO A 273 9.18 5.79 -2.44
N SER A 274 9.79 4.94 -1.61
CA SER A 274 9.24 3.61 -1.34
C SER A 274 7.91 3.68 -0.58
N SER A 275 7.08 2.65 -0.70
CA SER A 275 5.81 2.58 0.03
C SER A 275 6.00 2.60 1.54
N ILE A 276 7.04 1.91 2.03
CA ILE A 276 7.35 1.88 3.46
C ILE A 276 7.82 3.26 3.98
N LEU A 277 8.64 3.98 3.21
CA LEU A 277 9.05 5.33 3.55
C LEU A 277 7.83 6.26 3.72
N LEU A 278 6.90 6.24 2.75
CA LEU A 278 5.69 7.06 2.83
C LEU A 278 4.79 6.66 4.00
N MET A 279 4.70 5.37 4.32
CA MET A 279 3.94 4.88 5.48
C MET A 279 4.57 5.36 6.80
N ILE A 280 5.90 5.27 6.93
CA ILE A 280 6.62 5.76 8.12
C ILE A 280 6.40 7.26 8.29
N ILE A 281 6.57 8.06 7.24
CA ILE A 281 6.34 9.50 7.27
C ILE A 281 4.88 9.80 7.66
N ALA A 282 3.91 9.09 7.07
CA ALA A 282 2.51 9.23 7.46
C ALA A 282 2.30 8.92 8.94
N CYS A 283 2.80 7.79 9.44
CA CYS A 283 2.66 7.39 10.84
C CYS A 283 3.29 8.40 11.81
N LYS A 284 4.39 9.06 11.40
CA LYS A 284 5.14 10.01 12.23
C LYS A 284 4.44 11.36 12.37
N TYR A 285 3.80 11.84 11.30
CA TYR A 285 3.27 13.21 11.24
C TYR A 285 1.75 13.30 11.18
N TYR A 286 1.04 12.16 11.06
CA TYR A 286 -0.41 12.12 11.04
C TYR A 286 -1.02 12.69 12.32
N GLN A 287 -2.02 13.56 12.12
CA GLN A 287 -2.91 14.04 13.17
C GLN A 287 -4.35 13.72 12.79
N TYR A 288 -5.08 13.14 13.73
CA TYR A 288 -6.48 12.81 13.51
C TYR A 288 -7.34 14.07 13.41
N HIS A 289 -8.17 14.13 12.39
CA HIS A 289 -9.19 15.16 12.21
C HIS A 289 -10.53 14.50 11.86
N GLN A 290 -11.48 14.59 12.78
CA GLN A 290 -12.79 13.97 12.61
C GLN A 290 -13.50 14.50 11.35
N HIS A 291 -13.88 13.61 10.43
CA HIS A 291 -14.52 13.95 9.15
C HIS A 291 -13.77 15.02 8.32
N ARG A 292 -12.44 15.01 8.40
CA ARG A 292 -11.57 15.94 7.68
C ARG A 292 -10.29 15.22 7.24
N ASP A 293 -10.43 14.29 6.28
CA ASP A 293 -9.26 13.61 5.68
C ASP A 293 -8.30 14.58 5.02
N ASP A 294 -8.82 15.68 4.49
CA ASP A 294 -8.03 16.77 3.93
C ASP A 294 -7.10 17.42 4.98
N LEU A 295 -7.56 17.68 6.20
CA LEU A 295 -6.71 18.23 7.25
C LEU A 295 -5.75 17.16 7.83
N ALA A 296 -6.20 15.93 7.94
CA ALA A 296 -5.34 14.83 8.34
C ALA A 296 -4.20 14.61 7.32
N LEU A 297 -4.51 14.69 6.02
CA LEU A 297 -3.50 14.66 4.97
C LEU A 297 -2.56 15.88 5.06
N LEU A 298 -3.10 17.07 5.24
CA LEU A 298 -2.31 18.31 5.36
C LEU A 298 -1.26 18.22 6.46
N SER A 299 -1.59 17.63 7.63
CA SER A 299 -0.63 17.47 8.73
C SER A 299 0.63 16.70 8.32
N VAL A 300 0.49 15.75 7.38
CA VAL A 300 1.61 15.00 6.82
C VAL A 300 2.30 15.79 5.70
N LEU A 301 1.52 16.42 4.80
CA LEU A 301 2.06 17.16 3.66
C LEU A 301 2.96 18.33 4.10
N GLU A 302 2.67 18.98 5.21
CA GLU A 302 3.49 20.06 5.77
C GLU A 302 4.92 19.60 6.09
N LYS A 303 5.11 18.34 6.45
CA LYS A 303 6.40 17.76 6.85
C LYS A 303 7.06 16.93 5.75
N LEU A 304 6.29 16.50 4.76
CA LEU A 304 6.73 15.58 3.71
C LEU A 304 7.96 16.08 2.93
N PRO A 305 8.07 17.40 2.53
CA PRO A 305 9.22 17.88 1.78
C PRO A 305 10.53 17.67 2.54
N ASN A 306 10.57 18.07 3.81
CA ASN A 306 11.76 17.88 4.64
C ASN A 306 12.05 16.40 4.91
N ALA A 307 11.02 15.61 5.18
CA ALA A 307 11.19 14.18 5.44
C ALA A 307 11.73 13.42 4.21
N LEU A 308 11.41 13.85 2.98
CA LEU A 308 11.96 13.23 1.76
C LEU A 308 13.39 13.71 1.45
N ASN A 309 13.82 14.84 1.98
CA ASN A 309 15.21 15.32 1.86
C ASN A 309 16.14 14.68 2.91
N ASP A 310 15.60 14.37 4.09
CA ASP A 310 16.39 13.93 5.25
C ASP A 310 16.43 12.40 5.38
N ASN A 311 17.21 11.93 6.34
CA ASN A 311 17.18 10.55 6.79
C ASN A 311 15.88 10.30 7.56
N VAL A 312 15.28 9.14 7.36
CA VAL A 312 14.04 8.73 8.03
C VAL A 312 14.29 7.44 8.80
N TYR A 313 14.31 7.57 10.11
CA TYR A 313 14.44 6.44 11.04
C TYR A 313 13.11 6.18 11.72
N GLU A 314 12.85 4.92 12.03
CA GLU A 314 11.67 4.50 12.78
C GLU A 314 12.06 3.39 13.78
N ASN A 315 11.40 3.36 14.93
CA ASN A 315 11.62 2.34 15.94
C ASN A 315 10.88 1.04 15.57
N ILE A 316 11.40 0.37 14.55
CA ILE A 316 10.99 -0.98 14.16
C ILE A 316 12.06 -1.90 14.70
N GLU A 317 11.67 -2.91 15.47
CA GLU A 317 12.56 -3.88 16.08
C GLU A 317 13.60 -4.38 15.05
N GLU A 318 14.87 -4.39 15.42
CA GLU A 318 16.03 -4.74 14.59
C GLU A 318 16.40 -3.72 13.47
N HIS A 319 15.57 -2.68 13.25
CA HIS A 319 15.75 -1.68 12.20
C HIS A 319 15.89 -0.24 12.71
N GLU A 320 16.12 -0.05 14.01
CA GLU A 320 16.13 1.27 14.67
C GLU A 320 17.20 2.22 14.10
N SER A 321 18.28 1.67 13.55
CA SER A 321 19.37 2.42 12.91
C SER A 321 19.26 2.51 11.40
N GLU A 322 18.24 1.87 10.77
CA GLU A 322 18.08 1.86 9.33
C GLU A 322 17.49 3.18 8.81
N ASP A 323 18.12 3.76 7.81
CA ASP A 323 17.54 4.87 7.05
C ASP A 323 16.57 4.33 5.98
N PHE A 324 15.27 4.47 6.22
CA PHE A 324 14.23 4.04 5.29
C PHE A 324 14.15 4.91 4.03
N ASN A 325 14.81 6.07 4.02
CA ASN A 325 14.95 6.90 2.83
C ASN A 325 16.15 6.42 1.99
N ARG A 326 15.94 5.36 1.23
CA ARG A 326 16.98 4.71 0.40
C ARG A 326 17.28 5.45 -0.92
N MET A 327 16.63 6.61 -1.18
CA MET A 327 16.92 7.44 -2.34
C MET A 327 18.30 8.09 -2.22
N LYS A 328 18.95 8.36 -3.37
CA LYS A 328 20.24 9.09 -3.43
C LYS A 328 20.02 10.58 -3.13
N GLY A 329 21.10 11.31 -2.89
CA GLY A 329 21.02 12.71 -2.48
C GLY A 329 20.29 13.62 -3.45
N ASP A 330 20.55 13.51 -4.76
CA ASP A 330 19.84 14.26 -5.80
C ASP A 330 18.39 13.79 -6.00
N GLU A 331 18.13 12.49 -5.88
CA GLU A 331 16.77 11.92 -5.89
C GLU A 331 15.94 12.42 -4.69
N ARG A 332 16.56 12.54 -3.49
CA ARG A 332 15.92 13.11 -2.31
C ARG A 332 15.51 14.57 -2.54
N VAL A 333 16.44 15.37 -3.07
CA VAL A 333 16.17 16.78 -3.37
C VAL A 333 15.03 16.92 -4.36
N GLU A 334 15.03 16.14 -5.43
CA GLU A 334 13.94 16.15 -6.43
C GLU A 334 12.62 15.68 -5.82
N ALA A 335 12.61 14.61 -5.02
CA ALA A 335 11.43 14.14 -4.32
C ALA A 335 10.88 15.19 -3.33
N GLY A 336 11.76 15.88 -2.62
CA GLY A 336 11.40 17.02 -1.75
C GLY A 336 10.74 18.16 -2.51
N GLN A 337 11.23 18.50 -3.71
CA GLN A 337 10.62 19.53 -4.56
C GLN A 337 9.21 19.13 -5.05
N TYR A 338 9.00 17.85 -5.42
CA TYR A 338 7.67 17.34 -5.76
C TYR A 338 6.72 17.44 -4.55
N ALA A 339 7.20 17.11 -3.36
CA ALA A 339 6.41 17.21 -2.13
C ALA A 339 6.10 18.67 -1.74
N ASP A 340 7.02 19.59 -1.96
CA ASP A 340 6.80 21.03 -1.76
C ASP A 340 5.70 21.55 -2.69
N LYS A 341 5.76 21.17 -3.96
CA LYS A 341 4.71 21.51 -4.95
C LYS A 341 3.35 20.92 -4.53
N LEU A 342 3.31 19.67 -4.07
CA LEU A 342 2.11 19.03 -3.54
C LEU A 342 1.53 19.85 -2.37
N TYR A 343 2.35 20.18 -1.38
CA TYR A 343 1.91 20.97 -0.22
C TYR A 343 1.35 22.33 -0.63
N LEU A 344 2.06 23.07 -1.51
CA LEU A 344 1.62 24.39 -1.98
C LEU A 344 0.31 24.31 -2.77
N ASN A 345 0.16 23.34 -3.67
CA ASN A 345 -1.07 23.12 -4.43
C ASN A 345 -2.23 22.74 -3.50
N PHE A 346 -1.97 21.91 -2.50
CA PHE A 346 -2.97 21.51 -1.53
C PHE A 346 -3.45 22.70 -0.67
N MET A 347 -2.52 23.51 -0.21
CA MET A 347 -2.82 24.77 0.51
C MET A 347 -3.60 25.75 -0.37
N ALA A 348 -3.22 25.89 -1.64
CA ALA A 348 -3.95 26.71 -2.60
C ALA A 348 -5.39 26.22 -2.81
N SER A 349 -5.60 24.90 -2.86
CA SER A 349 -6.93 24.29 -2.95
C SER A 349 -7.78 24.59 -1.71
N LEU A 350 -7.23 24.45 -0.50
CA LEU A 350 -7.93 24.74 0.75
C LEU A 350 -8.34 26.21 0.91
N ASN A 351 -7.61 27.14 0.29
CA ASN A 351 -7.82 28.59 0.47
C ASN A 351 -8.43 29.29 -0.75
N ASN A 352 -8.76 28.57 -1.85
CA ASN A 352 -9.29 29.17 -3.05
C ASN A 352 -10.82 29.29 -3.01
N PHE A 353 -11.36 30.50 -3.21
CA PHE A 353 -12.80 30.72 -3.30
C PHE A 353 -13.43 30.14 -4.59
N ASP A 354 -12.65 30.03 -5.66
CA ASP A 354 -13.05 29.41 -6.92
C ASP A 354 -12.86 27.89 -6.80
N LYS A 355 -13.96 27.16 -6.65
CA LYS A 355 -13.96 25.71 -6.47
C LYS A 355 -13.37 24.96 -7.67
N THR A 356 -13.60 25.46 -8.88
CA THR A 356 -12.99 24.90 -10.10
C THR A 356 -11.46 24.98 -10.03
N LYS A 357 -10.91 26.12 -9.61
CA LYS A 357 -9.46 26.26 -9.43
C LYS A 357 -8.97 25.40 -8.28
N ALA A 358 -9.71 25.34 -7.16
CA ALA A 358 -9.37 24.47 -6.05
C ALA A 358 -9.22 23.00 -6.49
N LEU A 359 -10.17 22.48 -7.28
CA LEU A 359 -10.07 21.13 -7.85
C LEU A 359 -8.87 20.97 -8.78
N LYS A 360 -8.58 21.96 -9.65
CA LYS A 360 -7.44 21.89 -10.56
C LYS A 360 -6.11 21.73 -9.83
N PHE A 361 -5.92 22.39 -8.68
CA PHE A 361 -4.70 22.24 -7.89
C PHE A 361 -4.48 20.79 -7.44
N ILE A 362 -5.53 20.12 -6.93
CA ILE A 362 -5.39 18.74 -6.48
C ILE A 362 -5.40 17.73 -7.62
N ILE A 363 -6.09 18.00 -8.74
CA ILE A 363 -6.02 17.19 -9.96
C ILE A 363 -4.60 17.16 -10.52
N ASN A 364 -3.86 18.26 -10.47
CA ASN A 364 -2.46 18.31 -10.90
C ASN A 364 -1.58 17.34 -10.10
N GLU A 365 -1.94 17.05 -8.84
CA GLU A 365 -1.14 16.20 -7.96
C GLU A 365 -1.51 14.71 -8.05
N TRP A 366 -2.79 14.36 -8.29
CA TRP A 366 -3.26 12.98 -8.31
C TRP A 366 -3.89 12.53 -9.64
N GLY A 367 -3.95 13.43 -10.63
CA GLY A 367 -4.52 13.17 -11.95
C GLY A 367 -6.03 13.03 -11.95
N SER A 368 -6.54 12.43 -13.03
CA SER A 368 -7.98 12.27 -13.30
C SER A 368 -8.73 11.35 -12.32
N ARG A 369 -8.04 10.75 -11.36
CA ARG A 369 -8.67 9.99 -10.27
C ARG A 369 -9.34 10.90 -9.23
N ILE A 370 -8.96 12.18 -9.15
CA ILE A 370 -9.69 13.20 -8.40
C ILE A 370 -10.99 13.51 -9.17
N PRO A 371 -12.16 13.49 -8.50
CA PRO A 371 -13.42 13.84 -9.16
C PRO A 371 -13.47 15.32 -9.53
N GLU A 372 -13.93 15.60 -10.76
CA GLU A 372 -14.13 16.97 -11.27
C GLU A 372 -15.54 17.49 -10.92
N ASP A 373 -15.92 17.38 -9.64
CA ASP A 373 -17.24 17.79 -9.13
C ASP A 373 -17.08 18.83 -8.00
N GLU A 374 -17.43 20.06 -8.31
CA GLU A 374 -17.34 21.19 -7.40
C GLU A 374 -18.29 21.08 -6.20
N ASP A 375 -19.38 20.34 -6.30
CA ASP A 375 -20.35 20.12 -5.22
C ASP A 375 -19.75 19.27 -4.08
N LEU A 376 -18.62 18.61 -4.31
CA LEU A 376 -17.85 17.92 -3.28
C LEU A 376 -17.05 18.87 -2.40
N ILE A 377 -16.85 20.13 -2.80
CA ILE A 377 -16.16 21.15 -1.99
C ILE A 377 -17.20 21.92 -1.18
N GLU A 378 -17.06 21.85 0.13
CA GLU A 378 -17.86 22.67 1.06
C GLU A 378 -17.09 23.93 1.45
N THR A 379 -17.67 25.11 1.24
CA THR A 379 -17.04 26.37 1.65
C THR A 379 -17.43 26.69 3.09
N SER A 380 -16.47 27.10 3.91
CA SER A 380 -16.74 27.45 5.30
C SER A 380 -17.65 28.69 5.36
N ARG A 381 -18.68 28.69 6.21
CA ARG A 381 -19.57 29.86 6.38
C ARG A 381 -18.80 31.10 6.82
N GLN A 382 -17.74 30.96 7.57
CA GLN A 382 -16.90 32.05 8.07
C GLN A 382 -16.12 32.74 6.95
N ALA A 383 -15.65 31.99 5.96
CA ALA A 383 -14.95 32.53 4.79
C ALA A 383 -15.85 33.43 3.91
N VAL A 384 -17.17 33.17 3.92
CA VAL A 384 -18.15 33.98 3.19
C VAL A 384 -18.33 35.37 3.86
N PHE A 385 -18.22 35.44 5.18
CA PHE A 385 -18.36 36.70 5.94
C PHE A 385 -17.08 37.52 5.96
N ASP A 386 -15.93 36.89 5.79
CA ASP A 386 -14.61 37.58 5.80
C ASP A 386 -14.22 38.08 4.40
N THR A 387 -15.04 37.87 3.37
CA THR A 387 -14.81 38.43 2.03
C THR A 387 -15.13 39.93 2.10
N PRO A 388 -14.16 40.86 1.88
CA PRO A 388 -14.46 42.26 1.87
C PRO A 388 -15.50 42.55 0.79
N PRO A 389 -16.50 43.40 1.07
CA PRO A 389 -17.48 43.77 0.07
C PRO A 389 -16.75 44.37 -1.13
N LEU A 390 -17.15 43.96 -2.34
CA LEU A 390 -16.66 44.56 -3.58
C LEU A 390 -16.82 46.07 -3.44
N GLU A 391 -15.72 46.85 -3.49
CA GLU A 391 -15.78 48.31 -3.55
C GLU A 391 -16.68 48.64 -4.74
N GLN A 392 -17.87 49.11 -4.45
CA GLN A 392 -18.70 49.77 -5.44
C GLN A 392 -17.96 51.05 -5.82
N SER A 393 -17.39 51.10 -7.01
CA SER A 393 -16.87 52.32 -7.57
C SER A 393 -18.03 53.29 -7.67
N ASN A 394 -18.10 54.24 -6.75
CA ASN A 394 -19.01 55.38 -6.82
C ASN A 394 -18.61 56.24 -8.03
N ILE A 395 -19.13 55.85 -9.19
CA ILE A 395 -19.13 56.73 -10.35
C ILE A 395 -20.30 57.70 -10.10
N THR A 396 -19.98 58.85 -9.51
CA THR A 396 -20.91 59.97 -9.42
C THR A 396 -21.02 60.57 -10.83
N PRO A 397 -22.23 60.58 -11.45
CA PRO A 397 -22.38 61.23 -12.76
C PRO A 397 -22.18 62.71 -12.58
N GLN A 398 -21.16 63.31 -13.22
CA GLN A 398 -21.04 64.76 -13.35
C GLN A 398 -22.15 65.26 -14.29
N VAL A 399 -23.12 65.92 -13.73
CA VAL A 399 -24.14 66.67 -14.49
C VAL A 399 -23.48 67.94 -15.03
N PRO A 400 -23.46 68.20 -16.36
CA PRO A 400 -22.93 69.48 -16.87
C PRO A 400 -23.87 70.59 -16.54
N LEU A 401 -23.37 71.60 -15.79
CA LEU A 401 -24.03 72.89 -15.59
C LEU A 401 -24.17 73.60 -16.94
N ARG A 402 -25.40 73.74 -17.43
CA ARG A 402 -25.72 74.69 -18.50
C ARG A 402 -25.65 76.13 -17.89
N GLN A 403 -24.72 76.95 -18.41
CA GLN A 403 -24.78 78.39 -18.28
C GLN A 403 -25.84 78.93 -19.24
N GLY A 404 -26.82 79.70 -18.68
CA GLY A 404 -27.71 80.53 -19.41
C GLY A 404 -27.28 82.00 -19.26
#